data_b7bce9559e9838251acc393cdc71b139
#
_entry.id   b7bce9559e9838251acc393cdc71b139
#
_cell.length_a   1.000
_cell.length_b   1.000
_cell.length_c   1.000
_cell.angle_alpha   90.00
_cell.angle_beta   90.00
_cell.angle_gamma   90.00
#
_symmetry.space_group_name_H-M   'P 1'
#
loop_
_entity.id
_entity.type
_entity.pdbx_description
1 polymer ?
#
loop_
_entity_poly.entity_id
_entity_poly.type
_entity_poly.pdbx_seq_one_letter_code
_entity_poly.pdbx_strand_id
1 'polypeptide(L)'
;MGILDIFGGGKSPERATKLKAKVTQKYGGPEARQKAIQQLGEMDLPEATASLLARFTITVEPATTDTDEKEHVFGLIRSRGEAAVEPIRTFLRRNDQASSWAMRLLRDVLPADRYVTAVVEHLRELSEVYTRDPEKKLVLLHEAQSLDDSRIAPTVLPFLEDMADDVKIGALRALGPKAYPEAREPMLKLLTAPETARRVQTGAIEAIAHSGFGVQGYREKVEALLPEPFFVDKAGILKRRGAPGPGQSE
;
A
#
# COMPACT_ATOMS: atom_id res chain seq x y z
N MET A 1 47.04 13.29 -21.09
CA MET A 1 46.62 13.38 -19.66
C MET A 1 45.97 14.73 -19.48
N GLY A 2 44.63 14.73 -19.50
CA GLY A 2 43.85 15.97 -19.50
C GLY A 2 43.49 16.44 -18.10
N ILE A 3 43.91 17.66 -17.80
CA ILE A 3 43.66 18.42 -16.53
C ILE A 3 42.21 18.99 -16.52
N LEU A 4 41.23 18.35 -17.12
CA LEU A 4 39.86 18.84 -17.23
C LEU A 4 38.86 18.24 -16.21
N ASP A 5 39.32 17.32 -15.34
CA ASP A 5 38.43 16.69 -14.35
C ASP A 5 38.41 17.35 -12.95
N ILE A 6 39.08 18.48 -12.76
CA ILE A 6 39.26 19.11 -11.41
C ILE A 6 38.15 20.12 -11.09
N PHE A 7 37.33 20.58 -12.05
CA PHE A 7 36.27 21.59 -11.84
C PHE A 7 34.86 21.12 -12.21
N GLY A 8 34.69 19.91 -12.67
CA GLY A 8 33.39 19.32 -12.85
C GLY A 8 32.90 18.73 -11.53
N GLY A 9 31.97 19.38 -10.87
CA GLY A 9 31.20 18.73 -9.78
C GLY A 9 30.42 17.56 -10.36
N GLY A 10 31.14 16.46 -10.67
CA GLY A 10 30.71 15.34 -11.48
C GLY A 10 29.44 14.70 -10.92
N LYS A 11 28.60 14.18 -11.81
CA LYS A 11 27.47 13.30 -11.51
C LYS A 11 28.05 11.99 -10.92
N SER A 12 28.21 11.93 -9.58
CA SER A 12 28.75 10.75 -8.91
C SER A 12 27.79 10.24 -7.84
N PRO A 13 27.84 8.92 -7.51
CA PRO A 13 27.06 8.32 -6.43
C PRO A 13 27.23 9.03 -5.08
N GLU A 14 28.47 9.42 -4.73
CA GLU A 14 28.79 10.11 -3.49
C GLU A 14 28.14 11.49 -3.44
N ARG A 15 28.14 12.21 -4.56
CA ARG A 15 27.47 13.53 -4.66
C ARG A 15 25.96 13.37 -4.55
N ALA A 16 25.37 12.38 -5.23
CA ALA A 16 23.94 12.09 -5.12
C ALA A 16 23.54 11.81 -3.68
N THR A 17 24.32 10.98 -2.97
CA THR A 17 24.11 10.67 -1.55
C THR A 17 24.25 11.89 -0.64
N LYS A 18 25.24 12.76 -0.89
CA LYS A 18 25.42 14.03 -0.13
C LYS A 18 24.23 14.99 -0.31
N LEU A 19 23.62 15.03 -1.50
CA LEU A 19 22.46 15.87 -1.77
C LEU A 19 21.21 15.41 -1.01
N LYS A 20 21.13 14.15 -0.58
CA LYS A 20 20.01 13.64 0.23
C LYS A 20 19.74 14.49 1.47
N ALA A 21 20.80 14.91 2.19
CA ALA A 21 20.64 15.73 3.38
C ALA A 21 19.98 17.09 3.09
N LYS A 22 20.22 17.67 1.91
CA LYS A 22 19.56 18.91 1.47
C LYS A 22 18.12 18.66 1.06
N VAL A 23 17.84 17.57 0.36
CA VAL A 23 16.49 17.19 -0.07
C VAL A 23 15.57 16.93 1.13
N THR A 24 16.12 16.41 2.23
CA THR A 24 15.37 16.12 3.46
C THR A 24 15.44 17.25 4.50
N GLN A 25 15.93 18.44 4.14
CA GLN A 25 15.98 19.59 5.04
C GLN A 25 14.57 20.15 5.26
N LYS A 26 14.07 20.08 6.50
CA LYS A 26 12.73 20.57 6.87
C LYS A 26 12.66 22.09 7.07
N TYR A 27 13.72 22.66 7.62
CA TYR A 27 13.77 24.05 8.06
C TYR A 27 14.64 24.91 7.12
N GLY A 28 14.32 26.21 7.05
CA GLY A 28 14.98 27.17 6.15
C GLY A 28 14.23 27.37 4.83
N GLY A 29 14.75 28.21 3.98
CA GLY A 29 14.15 28.49 2.65
C GLY A 29 14.15 27.26 1.74
N PRO A 30 13.25 27.22 0.76
CA PRO A 30 13.12 26.10 -0.16
C PRO A 30 14.26 26.01 -1.19
N GLU A 31 15.04 27.07 -1.38
CA GLU A 31 15.96 27.23 -2.52
C GLU A 31 17.06 26.14 -2.49
N ALA A 32 17.60 25.84 -1.31
CA ALA A 32 18.65 24.83 -1.18
C ALA A 32 18.12 23.42 -1.49
N ARG A 33 16.87 23.13 -1.08
CA ARG A 33 16.19 21.86 -1.34
C ARG A 33 15.82 21.73 -2.81
N GLN A 34 15.23 22.78 -3.41
CA GLN A 34 14.85 22.82 -4.83
C GLN A 34 16.06 22.68 -5.74
N LYS A 35 17.16 23.37 -5.42
CA LYS A 35 18.43 23.21 -6.15
C LYS A 35 18.97 21.79 -6.06
N ALA A 36 18.86 21.15 -4.89
CA ALA A 36 19.30 19.76 -4.72
C ALA A 36 18.41 18.79 -5.52
N ILE A 37 17.10 19.00 -5.54
CA ILE A 37 16.14 18.22 -6.34
C ILE A 37 16.48 18.33 -7.82
N GLN A 38 16.71 19.56 -8.32
CA GLN A 38 17.10 19.80 -9.71
C GLN A 38 18.40 19.05 -10.05
N GLN A 39 19.45 19.21 -9.23
CA GLN A 39 20.72 18.53 -9.46
C GLN A 39 20.59 17.01 -9.48
N LEU A 40 19.77 16.42 -8.59
CA LEU A 40 19.51 14.99 -8.58
C LEU A 40 18.69 14.56 -9.81
N GLY A 41 17.77 15.41 -10.27
CA GLY A 41 17.00 15.18 -11.49
C GLY A 41 17.87 15.02 -12.73
N GLU A 42 18.98 15.75 -12.80
CA GLU A 42 19.96 15.71 -13.90
C GLU A 42 20.95 14.52 -13.84
N MET A 43 20.93 13.73 -12.75
CA MET A 43 21.79 12.57 -12.55
C MET A 43 21.04 11.28 -12.90
N ASP A 44 21.46 10.59 -13.93
CA ASP A 44 20.93 9.25 -14.27
C ASP A 44 21.67 8.16 -13.48
N LEU A 45 21.40 8.13 -12.16
CA LEU A 45 22.04 7.23 -11.20
C LEU A 45 20.99 6.67 -10.22
N PRO A 46 21.09 5.39 -9.83
CA PRO A 46 20.22 4.80 -8.80
C PRO A 46 20.26 5.55 -7.47
N GLU A 47 21.44 6.03 -7.06
CA GLU A 47 21.64 6.81 -5.83
C GLU A 47 20.93 8.16 -5.89
N ALA A 48 20.81 8.77 -7.06
CA ALA A 48 20.05 9.99 -7.25
C ALA A 48 18.55 9.72 -7.09
N THR A 49 18.04 8.62 -7.66
CA THR A 49 16.66 8.17 -7.45
C THR A 49 16.39 7.90 -5.97
N ALA A 50 17.28 7.17 -5.28
CA ALA A 50 17.15 6.89 -3.86
C ALA A 50 17.16 8.17 -2.99
N SER A 51 17.95 9.18 -3.39
CA SER A 51 17.99 10.47 -2.71
C SER A 51 16.75 11.31 -2.96
N LEU A 52 16.19 11.28 -4.16
CA LEU A 52 14.90 11.90 -4.48
C LEU A 52 13.75 11.28 -3.71
N LEU A 53 13.69 9.94 -3.61
CA LEU A 53 12.66 9.22 -2.84
C LEU A 53 12.62 9.67 -1.37
N ALA A 54 13.77 10.05 -0.79
CA ALA A 54 13.81 10.54 0.58
C ALA A 54 13.01 11.85 0.78
N ARG A 55 12.72 12.64 -0.28
CA ARG A 55 11.86 13.83 -0.16
C ARG A 55 10.46 13.52 0.32
N PHE A 56 9.93 12.35 0.01
CA PHE A 56 8.59 11.94 0.42
C PHE A 56 8.48 11.67 1.92
N THR A 57 9.59 11.44 2.62
CA THR A 57 9.59 11.13 4.06
C THR A 57 9.49 12.35 4.96
N ILE A 58 9.49 13.56 4.39
CA ILE A 58 9.36 14.80 5.15
C ILE A 58 8.14 15.61 4.72
N THR A 59 7.67 16.46 5.61
CA THR A 59 6.68 17.50 5.34
C THR A 59 7.29 18.86 5.65
N VAL A 60 7.04 19.85 4.80
CA VAL A 60 7.53 21.23 4.94
C VAL A 60 6.39 22.22 4.85
N GLU A 61 6.60 23.41 5.37
CA GLU A 61 5.66 24.54 5.28
C GLU A 61 6.14 25.54 4.21
N PRO A 62 5.20 26.20 3.50
CA PRO A 62 3.76 25.93 3.53
C PRO A 62 3.39 24.64 2.77
N ALA A 63 2.20 24.08 3.05
CA ALA A 63 1.73 22.81 2.45
C ALA A 63 1.72 22.84 0.91
N THR A 64 1.49 23.99 0.28
CA THR A 64 1.57 24.15 -1.18
C THR A 64 2.98 23.85 -1.70
N THR A 65 4.02 24.40 -1.06
CA THR A 65 5.42 24.10 -1.40
C THR A 65 5.74 22.62 -1.20
N ASP A 66 5.23 22.00 -0.14
CA ASP A 66 5.43 20.55 0.12
C ASP A 66 4.85 19.72 -1.02
N THR A 67 3.62 20.03 -1.42
CA THR A 67 2.92 19.32 -2.49
C THR A 67 3.62 19.52 -3.84
N ASP A 68 3.95 20.75 -4.20
CA ASP A 68 4.58 21.08 -5.48
C ASP A 68 5.95 20.39 -5.62
N GLU A 69 6.76 20.39 -4.56
CA GLU A 69 8.05 19.71 -4.59
C GLU A 69 7.90 18.19 -4.67
N LYS A 70 6.94 17.57 -3.94
CA LYS A 70 6.69 16.14 -4.03
C LYS A 70 6.20 15.72 -5.41
N GLU A 71 5.28 16.48 -6.02
CA GLU A 71 4.81 16.18 -7.38
C GLU A 71 5.93 16.38 -8.42
N HIS A 72 6.78 17.40 -8.24
CA HIS A 72 7.95 17.58 -9.11
C HIS A 72 8.92 16.39 -9.00
N VAL A 73 9.26 15.96 -7.77
CA VAL A 73 10.10 14.79 -7.51
C VAL A 73 9.48 13.51 -8.08
N PHE A 74 8.16 13.36 -7.93
CA PHE A 74 7.42 12.24 -8.53
C PHE A 74 7.62 12.20 -10.05
N GLY A 75 7.45 13.34 -10.73
CA GLY A 75 7.67 13.46 -12.17
C GLY A 75 9.09 13.08 -12.60
N LEU A 76 10.10 13.56 -11.85
CA LEU A 76 11.52 13.25 -12.11
C LEU A 76 11.81 11.75 -11.97
N ILE A 77 11.27 11.08 -10.94
CA ILE A 77 11.48 9.65 -10.75
C ILE A 77 10.72 8.83 -11.80
N ARG A 78 9.45 9.20 -12.08
CA ARG A 78 8.64 8.54 -13.09
C ARG A 78 9.30 8.57 -14.47
N SER A 79 9.91 9.69 -14.87
CA SER A 79 10.57 9.83 -16.16
C SER A 79 11.76 8.89 -16.37
N ARG A 80 12.31 8.28 -15.31
CA ARG A 80 13.37 7.29 -15.37
C ARG A 80 12.89 5.88 -15.74
N GLY A 81 11.57 5.65 -15.72
CA GLY A 81 10.98 4.38 -16.10
C GLY A 81 11.56 3.19 -15.34
N GLU A 82 12.00 2.17 -16.07
CA GLU A 82 12.54 0.91 -15.51
C GLU A 82 13.74 1.13 -14.57
N ALA A 83 14.60 2.13 -14.81
CA ALA A 83 15.76 2.39 -13.97
C ALA A 83 15.39 2.84 -12.54
N ALA A 84 14.15 3.33 -12.33
CA ALA A 84 13.66 3.71 -11.02
C ALA A 84 13.13 2.54 -10.18
N VAL A 85 12.82 1.38 -10.79
CA VAL A 85 12.11 0.28 -10.14
C VAL A 85 12.86 -0.24 -8.92
N GLU A 86 14.13 -0.62 -9.07
CA GLU A 86 14.90 -1.19 -7.96
C GLU A 86 15.18 -0.18 -6.83
N PRO A 87 15.53 1.09 -7.09
CA PRO A 87 15.54 2.11 -6.07
C PRO A 87 14.22 2.27 -5.30
N ILE A 88 13.05 2.23 -5.98
CA ILE A 88 11.74 2.32 -5.33
C ILE A 88 11.48 1.08 -4.46
N ARG A 89 11.74 -0.13 -4.95
CA ARG A 89 11.60 -1.38 -4.18
C ARG A 89 12.49 -1.37 -2.93
N THR A 90 13.74 -0.93 -3.08
CA THR A 90 14.67 -0.78 -1.96
C THR A 90 14.16 0.25 -0.95
N PHE A 91 13.59 1.35 -1.41
CA PHE A 91 12.98 2.36 -0.55
C PHE A 91 11.80 1.78 0.25
N LEU A 92 10.89 1.05 -0.39
CA LEU A 92 9.77 0.37 0.26
C LEU A 92 10.22 -0.63 1.33
N ARG A 93 11.27 -1.41 1.08
CA ARG A 93 11.78 -2.36 2.08
C ARG A 93 12.36 -1.66 3.31
N ARG A 94 13.04 -0.53 3.12
CA ARG A 94 13.83 0.14 4.17
C ARG A 94 13.09 1.24 4.91
N ASN A 95 11.95 1.70 4.41
CA ASN A 95 11.19 2.81 4.99
C ASN A 95 9.76 2.39 5.24
N ASP A 96 9.23 2.75 6.40
CA ASP A 96 7.81 2.54 6.73
C ASP A 96 6.94 3.74 6.32
N GLN A 97 7.56 4.90 6.14
CA GLN A 97 6.89 6.13 5.74
C GLN A 97 6.84 6.28 4.21
N ALA A 98 5.86 7.05 3.73
CA ALA A 98 5.71 7.42 2.32
C ALA A 98 5.51 6.23 1.35
N SER A 99 5.00 5.11 1.86
CA SER A 99 4.73 3.91 1.05
C SER A 99 3.73 4.18 -0.07
N SER A 100 2.75 5.07 0.14
CA SER A 100 1.77 5.49 -0.87
C SER A 100 2.42 6.14 -2.10
N TRP A 101 3.43 6.99 -1.91
CA TRP A 101 4.18 7.60 -3.00
C TRP A 101 4.98 6.56 -3.79
N ALA A 102 5.63 5.65 -3.09
CA ALA A 102 6.40 4.58 -3.71
C ALA A 102 5.52 3.61 -4.51
N MET A 103 4.34 3.24 -3.98
CA MET A 103 3.38 2.39 -4.70
C MET A 103 2.80 3.10 -5.92
N ARG A 104 2.46 4.40 -5.81
CA ARG A 104 2.03 5.21 -6.95
C ARG A 104 3.10 5.26 -8.05
N LEU A 105 4.38 5.44 -7.71
CA LEU A 105 5.49 5.38 -8.66
C LEU A 105 5.61 4.01 -9.33
N LEU A 106 5.57 2.90 -8.56
CA LEU A 106 5.63 1.55 -9.13
C LEU A 106 4.50 1.29 -10.11
N ARG A 107 3.28 1.77 -9.80
CA ARG A 107 2.13 1.65 -10.68
C ARG A 107 2.31 2.37 -12.01
N ASP A 108 2.96 3.56 -11.97
CA ASP A 108 3.19 4.38 -13.17
C ASP A 108 4.36 3.87 -14.03
N VAL A 109 5.37 3.22 -13.43
CA VAL A 109 6.58 2.79 -14.16
C VAL A 109 6.57 1.31 -14.56
N LEU A 110 5.75 0.47 -13.92
CA LEU A 110 5.67 -0.96 -14.22
C LEU A 110 4.48 -1.29 -15.12
N PRO A 111 4.62 -2.27 -16.05
CA PRO A 111 3.48 -2.93 -16.64
C PRO A 111 2.58 -3.58 -15.57
N ALA A 112 1.29 -3.71 -15.85
CA ALA A 112 0.29 -4.14 -14.88
C ALA A 112 0.61 -5.48 -14.18
N ASP A 113 1.07 -6.48 -14.93
CA ASP A 113 1.45 -7.81 -14.42
C ASP A 113 2.65 -7.74 -13.45
N ARG A 114 3.65 -6.91 -13.78
CA ARG A 114 4.82 -6.68 -12.94
C ARG A 114 4.47 -5.84 -11.69
N TYR A 115 3.52 -4.91 -11.81
CA TYR A 115 3.01 -4.18 -10.66
C TYR A 115 2.31 -5.13 -9.67
N VAL A 116 1.42 -6.00 -10.17
CA VAL A 116 0.79 -7.05 -9.34
C VAL A 116 1.85 -7.91 -8.65
N THR A 117 2.87 -8.34 -9.38
CA THR A 117 3.97 -9.13 -8.82
C THR A 117 4.67 -8.38 -7.68
N ALA A 118 4.96 -7.07 -7.86
CA ALA A 118 5.56 -6.25 -6.82
C ALA A 118 4.68 -6.14 -5.57
N VAL A 119 3.36 -5.93 -5.73
CA VAL A 119 2.40 -5.92 -4.61
C VAL A 119 2.40 -7.25 -3.86
N VAL A 120 2.32 -8.37 -4.58
CA VAL A 120 2.33 -9.73 -3.98
C VAL A 120 3.62 -10.00 -3.21
N GLU A 121 4.79 -9.65 -3.76
CA GLU A 121 6.08 -9.83 -3.10
C GLU A 121 6.18 -9.02 -1.81
N HIS A 122 5.81 -7.73 -1.84
CA HIS A 122 5.85 -6.87 -0.65
C HIS A 122 4.83 -7.27 0.42
N LEU A 123 3.63 -7.72 0.03
CA LEU A 123 2.66 -8.27 0.98
C LEU A 123 3.20 -9.53 1.67
N ARG A 124 3.83 -10.45 0.93
CA ARG A 124 4.45 -11.65 1.52
C ARG A 124 5.55 -11.30 2.51
N GLU A 125 6.45 -10.37 2.13
CA GLU A 125 7.49 -9.88 3.03
C GLU A 125 6.90 -9.33 4.34
N LEU A 126 5.78 -8.58 4.27
CA LEU A 126 5.14 -7.95 5.42
C LEU A 126 4.26 -8.89 6.26
N SER A 127 3.77 -10.00 5.69
CA SER A 127 2.97 -10.97 6.45
C SER A 127 3.78 -11.69 7.52
N GLU A 128 5.09 -11.81 7.33
CA GLU A 128 6.02 -12.50 8.24
C GLU A 128 6.65 -11.58 9.28
N VAL A 129 6.43 -10.25 9.17
CA VAL A 129 7.11 -9.26 10.00
C VAL A 129 6.13 -8.52 10.90
N TYR A 130 6.44 -8.49 12.21
CA TYR A 130 5.78 -7.56 13.12
C TYR A 130 6.21 -6.11 12.80
N THR A 131 5.26 -5.24 12.55
CA THR A 131 5.50 -3.81 12.36
C THR A 131 4.78 -3.02 13.47
N ARG A 132 5.49 -2.11 14.11
CA ARG A 132 4.90 -1.21 15.10
C ARG A 132 3.94 -0.21 14.45
N ASP A 133 4.28 0.26 13.26
CA ASP A 133 3.45 1.15 12.46
C ASP A 133 2.81 0.33 11.32
N PRO A 134 1.48 0.21 11.29
CA PRO A 134 0.78 -0.57 10.28
C PRO A 134 0.63 0.16 8.93
N GLU A 135 1.04 1.43 8.78
CA GLU A 135 0.78 2.26 7.60
C GLU A 135 1.15 1.55 6.30
N LYS A 136 2.34 0.96 6.23
CA LYS A 136 2.80 0.25 5.03
C LYS A 136 1.90 -0.94 4.68
N LYS A 137 1.48 -1.74 5.68
CA LYS A 137 0.55 -2.86 5.47
C LYS A 137 -0.78 -2.35 4.92
N LEU A 138 -1.31 -1.27 5.50
CA LEU A 138 -2.57 -0.66 5.07
C LEU A 138 -2.51 -0.15 3.64
N VAL A 139 -1.42 0.52 3.24
CA VAL A 139 -1.22 0.97 1.85
C VAL A 139 -1.23 -0.21 0.89
N LEU A 140 -0.48 -1.28 1.17
CA LEU A 140 -0.43 -2.45 0.30
C LEU A 140 -1.74 -3.24 0.25
N LEU A 141 -2.44 -3.36 1.36
CA LEU A 141 -3.78 -3.97 1.39
C LEU A 141 -4.80 -3.13 0.60
N HIS A 142 -4.68 -1.79 0.65
CA HIS A 142 -5.50 -0.92 -0.17
C HIS A 142 -5.24 -1.13 -1.67
N GLU A 143 -3.97 -1.23 -2.08
CA GLU A 143 -3.61 -1.58 -3.46
C GLU A 143 -4.22 -2.93 -3.87
N ALA A 144 -4.12 -3.94 -3.00
CA ALA A 144 -4.64 -5.28 -3.24
C ALA A 144 -6.17 -5.33 -3.49
N GLN A 145 -6.94 -4.38 -2.96
CA GLN A 145 -8.41 -4.32 -3.16
C GLN A 145 -8.76 -4.20 -4.64
N SER A 146 -8.06 -3.34 -5.38
CA SER A 146 -8.33 -3.00 -6.78
C SER A 146 -7.73 -3.98 -7.79
N LEU A 147 -6.86 -4.91 -7.35
CA LEU A 147 -6.17 -5.84 -8.23
C LEU A 147 -6.99 -7.12 -8.41
N ASP A 148 -7.29 -7.47 -9.67
CA ASP A 148 -7.96 -8.71 -10.03
C ASP A 148 -6.92 -9.74 -10.51
N ASP A 149 -6.32 -10.44 -9.54
CA ASP A 149 -5.30 -11.48 -9.80
C ASP A 149 -5.41 -12.57 -8.73
N SER A 150 -5.35 -13.82 -9.15
CA SER A 150 -5.52 -14.99 -8.26
C SER A 150 -4.46 -15.09 -7.16
N ARG A 151 -3.32 -14.45 -7.32
CA ARG A 151 -2.22 -14.44 -6.32
C ARG A 151 -2.51 -13.53 -5.14
N ILE A 152 -3.45 -12.58 -5.28
CA ILE A 152 -3.74 -11.56 -4.26
C ILE A 152 -4.39 -12.18 -3.02
N ALA A 153 -5.48 -12.92 -3.21
CA ALA A 153 -6.24 -13.44 -2.08
C ALA A 153 -5.43 -14.36 -1.16
N PRO A 154 -4.67 -15.37 -1.66
CA PRO A 154 -3.78 -16.17 -0.80
C PRO A 154 -2.74 -15.34 -0.04
N THR A 155 -2.25 -14.26 -0.67
CA THR A 155 -1.22 -13.39 -0.07
C THR A 155 -1.81 -12.47 1.01
N VAL A 156 -3.07 -12.06 0.86
CA VAL A 156 -3.76 -11.20 1.84
C VAL A 156 -4.29 -12.00 3.03
N LEU A 157 -4.59 -13.29 2.86
CA LEU A 157 -5.21 -14.14 3.89
C LEU A 157 -4.51 -14.09 5.27
N PRO A 158 -3.17 -14.15 5.38
CA PRO A 158 -2.48 -14.09 6.68
C PRO A 158 -2.76 -12.80 7.48
N PHE A 159 -3.09 -11.70 6.83
CA PHE A 159 -3.36 -10.43 7.51
C PHE A 159 -4.70 -10.40 8.28
N LEU A 160 -5.55 -11.41 8.12
CA LEU A 160 -6.71 -11.61 8.99
C LEU A 160 -6.32 -11.93 10.43
N GLU A 161 -5.10 -12.43 10.65
CA GLU A 161 -4.55 -12.78 11.97
C GLU A 161 -3.58 -11.70 12.51
N ASP A 162 -3.44 -10.55 11.82
CA ASP A 162 -2.55 -9.47 12.27
C ASP A 162 -2.95 -8.94 13.65
N MET A 163 -1.96 -8.44 14.40
CA MET A 163 -2.19 -7.84 15.72
C MET A 163 -3.02 -6.55 15.65
N ALA A 164 -2.88 -5.78 14.58
CA ALA A 164 -3.56 -4.51 14.39
C ALA A 164 -4.95 -4.70 13.75
N ASP A 165 -5.99 -4.23 14.42
CA ASP A 165 -7.37 -4.30 13.92
C ASP A 165 -7.55 -3.63 12.55
N ASP A 166 -6.87 -2.49 12.32
CA ASP A 166 -6.96 -1.77 11.04
C ASP A 166 -6.40 -2.62 9.88
N VAL A 167 -5.37 -3.41 10.15
CA VAL A 167 -4.81 -4.36 9.17
C VAL A 167 -5.80 -5.49 8.90
N LYS A 168 -6.44 -6.07 9.93
CA LYS A 168 -7.51 -7.06 9.75
C LYS A 168 -8.65 -6.51 8.89
N ILE A 169 -9.09 -5.28 9.16
CA ILE A 169 -10.14 -4.61 8.38
C ILE A 169 -9.69 -4.38 6.93
N GLY A 170 -8.45 -3.96 6.71
CA GLY A 170 -7.86 -3.83 5.38
C GLY A 170 -7.86 -5.15 4.60
N ALA A 171 -7.48 -6.24 5.26
CA ALA A 171 -7.49 -7.59 4.69
C ALA A 171 -8.92 -8.06 4.36
N LEU A 172 -9.88 -7.85 5.26
CA LEU A 172 -11.29 -8.15 5.03
C LEU A 172 -11.85 -7.43 3.80
N ARG A 173 -11.53 -6.14 3.64
CA ARG A 173 -11.92 -5.35 2.47
C ARG A 173 -11.29 -5.85 1.18
N ALA A 174 -10.04 -6.28 1.23
CA ALA A 174 -9.35 -6.81 0.06
C ALA A 174 -9.85 -8.20 -0.35
N LEU A 175 -10.25 -9.04 0.61
CA LEU A 175 -10.72 -10.40 0.36
C LEU A 175 -12.20 -10.48 -0.02
N GLY A 176 -13.04 -9.60 0.51
CA GLY A 176 -14.49 -9.63 0.29
C GLY A 176 -14.86 -9.75 -1.20
N PRO A 177 -14.38 -8.87 -2.11
CA PRO A 177 -14.71 -8.94 -3.53
C PRO A 177 -14.18 -10.19 -4.24
N LYS A 178 -13.18 -10.87 -3.69
CA LYS A 178 -12.47 -11.97 -4.37
C LYS A 178 -13.10 -13.34 -4.14
N ALA A 179 -14.04 -13.45 -3.20
CA ALA A 179 -14.73 -14.69 -2.86
C ALA A 179 -13.81 -15.91 -2.72
N TYR A 180 -12.62 -15.72 -2.13
CA TYR A 180 -11.60 -16.75 -1.97
C TYR A 180 -12.03 -17.77 -0.90
N PRO A 181 -12.27 -19.06 -1.25
CA PRO A 181 -12.93 -20.01 -0.35
C PRO A 181 -12.23 -20.21 0.97
N GLU A 182 -10.89 -20.19 0.99
CA GLU A 182 -10.06 -20.39 2.18
C GLU A 182 -10.19 -19.24 3.18
N ALA A 183 -10.67 -18.06 2.75
CA ALA A 183 -10.93 -16.93 3.63
C ALA A 183 -12.24 -17.07 4.43
N ARG A 184 -13.15 -17.94 4.00
CA ARG A 184 -14.47 -18.12 4.65
C ARG A 184 -14.36 -18.42 6.14
N GLU A 185 -13.60 -19.45 6.48
CA GLU A 185 -13.47 -19.90 7.87
C GLU A 185 -12.78 -18.87 8.78
N PRO A 186 -11.63 -18.26 8.39
CA PRO A 186 -11.04 -17.15 9.13
C PRO A 186 -11.97 -15.95 9.33
N MET A 187 -12.74 -15.55 8.30
CA MET A 187 -13.70 -14.45 8.41
C MET A 187 -14.83 -14.77 9.42
N LEU A 188 -15.38 -15.99 9.38
CA LEU A 188 -16.41 -16.43 10.33
C LEU A 188 -15.89 -16.49 11.76
N LYS A 189 -14.65 -16.91 11.97
CA LYS A 189 -13.99 -16.86 13.28
C LYS A 189 -13.86 -15.44 13.79
N LEU A 190 -13.38 -14.50 12.97
CA LEU A 190 -13.29 -13.08 13.34
C LEU A 190 -14.67 -12.47 13.69
N LEU A 191 -15.71 -12.87 12.96
CA LEU A 191 -17.07 -12.40 13.26
C LEU A 191 -17.58 -12.91 14.61
N THR A 192 -17.33 -14.19 14.94
CA THR A 192 -17.99 -14.88 16.05
C THR A 192 -17.14 -14.99 17.32
N ALA A 193 -15.86 -14.64 17.29
CA ALA A 193 -14.99 -14.66 18.44
C ALA A 193 -15.31 -13.50 19.39
N PRO A 194 -15.56 -13.76 20.69
CA PRO A 194 -15.98 -12.74 21.66
C PRO A 194 -14.90 -11.69 21.93
N GLU A 195 -13.63 -12.04 21.75
CA GLU A 195 -12.48 -11.15 21.91
C GLU A 195 -12.26 -10.21 20.72
N THR A 196 -12.93 -10.45 19.59
CA THR A 196 -12.77 -9.63 18.39
C THR A 196 -13.43 -8.26 18.59
N ALA A 197 -12.69 -7.19 18.33
CA ALA A 197 -13.20 -5.84 18.42
C ALA A 197 -14.42 -5.63 17.48
N ARG A 198 -15.44 -4.90 17.96
CA ARG A 198 -16.70 -4.66 17.22
C ARG A 198 -16.48 -4.15 15.79
N ARG A 199 -15.50 -3.27 15.59
CA ARG A 199 -15.17 -2.73 14.26
C ARG A 199 -14.66 -3.80 13.29
N VAL A 200 -13.91 -4.79 13.79
CA VAL A 200 -13.42 -5.93 12.99
C VAL A 200 -14.57 -6.87 12.67
N GLN A 201 -15.45 -7.15 13.66
CA GLN A 201 -16.67 -7.94 13.42
C GLN A 201 -17.55 -7.32 12.33
N THR A 202 -17.74 -5.99 12.37
CA THR A 202 -18.47 -5.26 11.31
C THR A 202 -17.81 -5.43 9.94
N GLY A 203 -16.49 -5.29 9.85
CA GLY A 203 -15.74 -5.54 8.63
C GLY A 203 -15.88 -6.98 8.12
N ALA A 204 -15.92 -7.97 9.03
CA ALA A 204 -16.13 -9.37 8.68
C ALA A 204 -17.55 -9.62 8.14
N ILE A 205 -18.59 -9.02 8.72
CA ILE A 205 -19.96 -9.06 8.21
C ILE A 205 -20.02 -8.54 6.77
N GLU A 206 -19.43 -7.38 6.52
CA GLU A 206 -19.39 -6.75 5.19
C GLU A 206 -18.64 -7.63 4.18
N ALA A 207 -17.48 -8.16 4.55
CA ALA A 207 -16.67 -9.02 3.69
C ALA A 207 -17.38 -10.34 3.35
N ILE A 208 -17.97 -11.01 4.32
CA ILE A 208 -18.72 -12.27 4.13
C ILE A 208 -19.94 -12.03 3.25
N ALA A 209 -20.69 -10.94 3.47
CA ALA A 209 -21.83 -10.59 2.63
C ALA A 209 -21.41 -10.29 1.19
N HIS A 210 -20.29 -9.63 0.99
CA HIS A 210 -19.75 -9.31 -0.34
C HIS A 210 -19.28 -10.57 -1.08
N SER A 211 -18.59 -11.48 -0.36
CA SER A 211 -18.12 -12.75 -0.92
C SER A 211 -19.26 -13.72 -1.27
N GLY A 212 -20.46 -13.51 -0.72
CA GLY A 212 -21.57 -14.45 -0.85
C GLY A 212 -21.36 -15.76 -0.11
N PHE A 213 -20.50 -15.77 0.94
CA PHE A 213 -20.23 -16.97 1.69
C PHE A 213 -21.42 -17.41 2.57
N GLY A 214 -21.62 -18.74 2.62
CA GLY A 214 -22.56 -19.32 3.54
C GLY A 214 -22.00 -19.38 4.96
N VAL A 215 -22.93 -19.31 5.94
CA VAL A 215 -22.60 -19.34 7.37
C VAL A 215 -22.79 -20.71 8.03
N GLN A 216 -22.77 -21.81 7.25
CA GLN A 216 -22.92 -23.17 7.76
C GLN A 216 -21.90 -23.45 8.86
N GLY A 217 -22.38 -24.01 9.97
CA GLY A 217 -21.57 -24.26 11.19
C GLY A 217 -21.53 -23.07 12.16
N TYR A 218 -21.92 -21.85 11.72
CA TYR A 218 -21.89 -20.62 12.52
C TYR A 218 -23.23 -19.90 12.60
N ARG A 219 -24.29 -20.43 11.98
CA ARG A 219 -25.56 -19.71 11.72
C ARG A 219 -26.11 -19.03 12.97
N GLU A 220 -26.32 -19.77 14.06
CA GLU A 220 -26.90 -19.20 15.30
C GLU A 220 -26.08 -18.05 15.85
N LYS A 221 -24.76 -18.23 15.90
CA LYS A 221 -23.84 -17.18 16.40
C LYS A 221 -23.85 -15.95 15.49
N VAL A 222 -23.86 -16.16 14.18
CA VAL A 222 -23.88 -15.08 13.20
C VAL A 222 -25.20 -14.32 13.29
N GLU A 223 -26.35 -14.97 13.25
CA GLU A 223 -27.67 -14.33 13.33
C GLU A 223 -27.84 -13.50 14.60
N ALA A 224 -27.27 -13.93 15.73
CA ALA A 224 -27.29 -13.19 17.00
C ALA A 224 -26.44 -11.89 16.99
N LEU A 225 -25.47 -11.77 16.05
CA LEU A 225 -24.53 -10.64 15.97
C LEU A 225 -24.86 -9.68 14.84
N LEU A 226 -25.77 -10.04 13.91
CA LEU A 226 -26.03 -9.23 12.73
C LEU A 226 -26.79 -7.95 13.08
N PRO A 227 -26.26 -6.77 12.71
CA PRO A 227 -27.02 -5.53 12.74
C PRO A 227 -27.88 -5.39 11.46
N GLU A 228 -28.94 -4.59 11.51
CA GLU A 228 -29.58 -4.08 10.30
C GLU A 228 -28.53 -3.36 9.41
N PRO A 229 -28.54 -3.49 8.09
CA PRO A 229 -29.50 -4.20 7.25
C PRO A 229 -29.07 -5.63 6.83
N PHE A 230 -28.21 -6.30 7.60
CA PHE A 230 -27.72 -7.64 7.26
C PHE A 230 -28.65 -8.75 7.76
N PHE A 231 -28.70 -9.86 7.04
CA PHE A 231 -29.50 -11.04 7.39
C PHE A 231 -28.92 -12.31 6.73
N VAL A 232 -29.25 -13.47 7.26
CA VAL A 232 -28.96 -14.78 6.65
C VAL A 232 -30.19 -15.27 5.91
N ASP A 233 -30.05 -15.59 4.65
CA ASP A 233 -31.16 -16.12 3.85
C ASP A 233 -31.45 -17.61 4.13
N LYS A 234 -32.49 -18.17 3.45
CA LYS A 234 -32.89 -19.56 3.61
C LYS A 234 -31.79 -20.56 3.21
N ALA A 235 -30.92 -20.17 2.27
CA ALA A 235 -29.79 -20.99 1.83
C ALA A 235 -28.59 -20.89 2.79
N GLY A 236 -28.69 -20.07 3.85
CA GLY A 236 -27.60 -19.86 4.78
C GLY A 236 -26.54 -18.88 4.29
N ILE A 237 -26.86 -18.03 3.31
CA ILE A 237 -25.96 -17.01 2.78
C ILE A 237 -26.20 -15.69 3.53
N LEU A 238 -25.11 -15.05 4.00
CA LEU A 238 -25.17 -13.73 4.59
C LEU A 238 -25.35 -12.69 3.50
N LYS A 239 -26.35 -11.82 3.64
CA LYS A 239 -26.72 -10.79 2.67
C LYS A 239 -27.01 -9.46 3.34
N ARG A 240 -26.97 -8.38 2.53
CA ARG A 240 -27.39 -7.04 2.91
C ARG A 240 -28.68 -6.69 2.18
N ARG A 241 -29.70 -6.19 2.91
CA ARG A 241 -30.95 -5.69 2.31
C ARG A 241 -30.67 -4.46 1.44
N GLY A 242 -31.24 -4.42 0.24
CA GLY A 242 -31.06 -3.30 -0.68
C GLY A 242 -29.73 -3.25 -1.44
N ALA A 243 -28.87 -4.26 -1.31
CA ALA A 243 -27.72 -4.41 -2.19
C ALA A 243 -28.16 -5.03 -3.54
N PRO A 244 -27.70 -4.52 -4.70
CA PRO A 244 -27.93 -5.20 -5.97
C PRO A 244 -27.29 -6.60 -5.90
N GLY A 245 -27.98 -7.61 -6.45
CA GLY A 245 -27.46 -8.99 -6.49
C GLY A 245 -26.15 -9.04 -7.29
N PRO A 246 -25.25 -10.03 -7.02
CA PRO A 246 -24.05 -10.23 -7.82
C PRO A 246 -24.46 -10.50 -9.27
N GLY A 247 -24.14 -9.57 -10.19
CA GLY A 247 -24.46 -9.68 -11.62
C GLY A 247 -25.36 -8.59 -12.20
N GLN A 248 -25.74 -7.55 -11.44
CA GLN A 248 -26.45 -6.38 -11.98
C GLN A 248 -25.59 -5.12 -11.85
N SER A 249 -24.51 -5.05 -12.62
CA SER A 249 -23.87 -3.81 -13.01
C SER A 249 -24.23 -3.57 -14.48
N GLU A 250 -25.09 -2.54 -14.71
CA GLU A 250 -25.27 -1.95 -16.04
C GLU A 250 -23.96 -1.32 -16.55
#